data_86a5d9f92277abfca940ac6844e0c297
#
_entry.id   86a5d9f92277abfca940ac6844e0c297
#
_cell.length_a   1.000
_cell.length_b   1.000
_cell.length_c   1.000
_cell.angle_alpha   90.00
_cell.angle_beta   90.00
_cell.angle_gamma   90.00
#
_symmetry.space_group_name_H-M   'P 1'
#
loop_
_entity.id
_entity.type
_entity.pdbx_description
1 polymer ?
#
loop_
_entity_poly.entity_id
_entity_poly.type
_entity_poly.pdbx_seq_one_letter_code
_entity_poly.pdbx_strand_id
1 'polypeptide(L)'
;MFDYTINLEPALTEEYVEAGFPGAVEGKYYLIDEELKFNVKYLGGVDENYTGDVICLGFAYDKKSLDGGLLETGHDADFTKSIFNEDLVVEPEAVEFINNIPADKVRDAINNLFMPILRIDNSGDNEEDAQFEVERKSNGFILKFKLDFDRNDADNEHLVSIYFKMPRVWNSIFEVTLVDPTREPHIKLKYKNGMDVTMYSYLNKESSANAGACIQRAGLYDIAVKDEWIYPKSGVIFHIKKA
;
A
#
# COMPACT_ATOMS: atom_id res chain seq x y z
N MET A 1 -13.28 4.27 8.81
CA MET A 1 -12.58 5.33 8.06
C MET A 1 -11.63 4.65 7.08
N PHE A 2 -11.50 5.15 5.87
CA PHE A 2 -10.50 4.76 4.89
C PHE A 2 -9.92 6.05 4.29
N ASP A 3 -8.64 6.33 4.54
CA ASP A 3 -7.95 7.52 4.05
C ASP A 3 -6.64 7.05 3.36
N TYR A 4 -6.48 7.41 2.10
CA TYR A 4 -5.34 7.04 1.31
C TYR A 4 -4.67 8.28 0.73
N THR A 5 -3.53 8.63 1.25
CA THR A 5 -2.72 9.77 0.80
C THR A 5 -1.52 9.29 0.01
N ILE A 6 -1.37 9.81 -1.21
CA ILE A 6 -0.31 9.48 -2.15
C ILE A 6 0.41 10.77 -2.50
N ASN A 7 1.73 10.80 -2.31
CA ASN A 7 2.58 11.90 -2.73
C ASN A 7 3.53 11.41 -3.82
N LEU A 8 3.60 12.14 -4.93
CA LEU A 8 4.48 11.81 -6.04
C LEU A 8 5.67 12.76 -6.07
N GLU A 9 6.86 12.16 -6.09
CA GLU A 9 8.14 12.88 -6.22
C GLU A 9 8.74 12.63 -7.60
N PRO A 10 9.20 13.66 -8.33
CA PRO A 10 9.66 13.52 -9.71
C PRO A 10 11.01 12.81 -9.87
N ALA A 11 11.67 12.45 -8.78
CA ALA A 11 12.94 11.74 -8.76
C ALA A 11 13.04 10.86 -7.52
N LEU A 12 13.92 9.86 -7.59
CA LEU A 12 14.32 9.09 -6.42
C LEU A 12 15.19 9.95 -5.50
N THR A 13 15.18 9.61 -4.22
CA THR A 13 15.98 10.30 -3.19
C THR A 13 17.46 9.83 -3.21
N GLU A 14 18.32 10.54 -2.46
CA GLU A 14 19.76 10.21 -2.39
C GLU A 14 20.00 8.79 -1.88
N GLU A 15 19.18 8.28 -0.99
CA GLU A 15 19.29 6.92 -0.45
C GLU A 15 19.24 5.85 -1.54
N TYR A 16 18.45 6.04 -2.59
CA TYR A 16 18.41 5.13 -3.73
C TYR A 16 19.69 5.18 -4.55
N VAL A 17 20.29 6.37 -4.71
CA VAL A 17 21.55 6.56 -5.43
C VAL A 17 22.70 5.93 -4.64
N GLU A 18 22.78 6.19 -3.34
CA GLU A 18 23.80 5.64 -2.45
C GLU A 18 23.72 4.11 -2.33
N ALA A 19 22.51 3.56 -2.34
CA ALA A 19 22.30 2.10 -2.34
C ALA A 19 22.67 1.44 -3.68
N GLY A 20 22.92 2.24 -4.73
CA GLY A 20 23.19 1.72 -6.09
C GLY A 20 21.94 1.12 -6.75
N PHE A 21 20.75 1.64 -6.44
CA PHE A 21 19.51 1.18 -7.05
C PHE A 21 19.55 1.41 -8.58
N PRO A 22 19.27 0.38 -9.40
CA PRO A 22 19.40 0.46 -10.85
C PRO A 22 18.52 1.58 -11.45
N GLY A 23 19.09 2.45 -12.27
CA GLY A 23 18.37 3.54 -12.94
C GLY A 23 18.06 4.76 -12.07
N ALA A 24 18.54 4.82 -10.82
CA ALA A 24 18.31 5.96 -9.92
C ALA A 24 18.95 7.26 -10.45
N VAL A 25 20.17 7.16 -10.97
CA VAL A 25 20.92 8.31 -11.49
C VAL A 25 20.37 8.81 -12.83
N GLU A 26 19.88 7.91 -13.67
CA GLU A 26 19.38 8.22 -15.01
C GLU A 26 18.01 8.91 -15.02
N GLY A 27 17.38 9.08 -13.86
CA GLY A 27 16.04 9.65 -13.74
C GLY A 27 14.96 8.82 -14.44
N LYS A 28 15.14 7.49 -14.44
CA LYS A 28 14.21 6.51 -15.01
C LYS A 28 12.90 6.44 -14.23
N TYR A 29 12.95 6.76 -12.94
CA TYR A 29 11.86 6.58 -12.00
C TYR A 29 11.37 7.91 -11.42
N TYR A 30 10.11 7.90 -11.01
CA TYR A 30 9.57 8.78 -10.00
C TYR A 30 9.33 7.96 -8.72
N LEU A 31 9.14 8.62 -7.58
CA LEU A 31 8.87 7.96 -6.31
C LEU A 31 7.40 8.16 -5.95
N ILE A 32 6.75 7.09 -5.55
CA ILE A 32 5.46 7.10 -4.86
C ILE A 32 5.75 7.00 -3.37
N ASP A 33 5.09 7.83 -2.59
CA ASP A 33 5.13 7.89 -1.13
C ASP A 33 3.69 7.76 -0.67
N GLU A 34 3.34 6.67 0.01
CA GLU A 34 1.98 6.27 0.29
C GLU A 34 1.72 6.14 1.79
N GLU A 35 0.57 6.66 2.22
CA GLU A 35 0.04 6.46 3.56
C GLU A 35 -1.41 6.00 3.47
N LEU A 36 -1.69 4.80 3.95
CA LEU A 36 -3.02 4.21 4.05
C LEU A 36 -3.43 4.15 5.52
N LYS A 37 -4.62 4.67 5.83
CA LYS A 37 -5.23 4.61 7.16
C LYS A 37 -6.62 3.99 7.08
N PHE A 38 -6.87 3.01 7.93
CA PHE A 38 -8.19 2.37 8.03
C PHE A 38 -8.45 1.87 9.44
N ASN A 39 -9.73 1.77 9.78
CA ASN A 39 -10.15 1.24 11.06
C ASN A 39 -10.40 -0.27 10.95
N VAL A 40 -9.91 -1.00 11.94
CA VAL A 40 -10.15 -2.43 12.12
C VAL A 40 -10.90 -2.64 13.42
N LYS A 41 -11.98 -3.42 13.36
CA LYS A 41 -12.70 -3.87 14.54
C LYS A 41 -12.73 -5.39 14.57
N TYR A 42 -12.31 -5.98 15.67
CA TYR A 42 -12.46 -7.41 15.89
C TYR A 42 -13.94 -7.73 16.20
N LEU A 43 -14.55 -8.50 15.33
CA LEU A 43 -15.93 -8.97 15.52
C LEU A 43 -15.89 -10.35 16.16
N GLY A 44 -15.88 -10.48 17.45
CA GLY A 44 -15.81 -11.76 18.18
C GLY A 44 -16.69 -12.88 17.57
N GLY A 45 -16.29 -14.13 17.70
CA GLY A 45 -16.97 -15.30 17.16
C GLY A 45 -16.38 -15.86 15.87
N VAL A 46 -15.27 -15.35 15.41
CA VAL A 46 -14.45 -15.95 14.34
C VAL A 46 -13.82 -17.24 14.89
N ASP A 47 -13.69 -18.25 14.01
CA ASP A 47 -13.08 -19.55 14.25
C ASP A 47 -11.94 -19.46 15.28
N GLU A 48 -11.96 -20.31 16.31
CA GLU A 48 -10.93 -20.37 17.38
C GLU A 48 -9.51 -20.53 16.82
N ASN A 49 -9.38 -20.95 15.56
CA ASN A 49 -8.14 -21.08 14.83
C ASN A 49 -7.71 -19.79 14.09
N TYR A 50 -8.57 -18.79 14.02
CA TYR A 50 -8.21 -17.52 13.39
C TYR A 50 -7.36 -16.68 14.35
N THR A 51 -6.11 -16.49 14.00
CA THR A 51 -5.16 -15.78 14.82
C THR A 51 -4.97 -14.31 14.43
N GLY A 52 -5.44 -13.88 13.27
CA GLY A 52 -5.63 -12.48 12.83
C GLY A 52 -4.58 -11.43 13.20
N ASP A 53 -3.33 -11.85 13.36
CA ASP A 53 -2.24 -11.07 13.96
C ASP A 53 -1.13 -10.72 12.98
N VAL A 54 -1.43 -10.79 11.67
CA VAL A 54 -0.44 -10.50 10.61
C VAL A 54 -1.02 -9.55 9.58
N ILE A 55 -0.23 -8.58 9.14
CA ILE A 55 -0.44 -7.80 7.92
C ILE A 55 0.64 -8.17 6.91
N CYS A 56 0.25 -8.46 5.67
CA CYS A 56 1.16 -8.81 4.59
C CYS A 56 1.13 -7.73 3.50
N LEU A 57 2.30 -7.22 3.11
CA LEU A 57 2.48 -6.39 1.93
C LEU A 57 3.29 -7.17 0.91
N GLY A 58 2.70 -7.47 -0.25
CA GLY A 58 3.35 -8.17 -1.35
C GLY A 58 3.86 -7.19 -2.41
N PHE A 59 5.11 -7.31 -2.80
CA PHE A 59 5.74 -6.51 -3.85
C PHE A 59 6.13 -7.43 -5.00
N ALA A 60 5.46 -7.34 -6.14
CA ALA A 60 5.72 -8.15 -7.31
C ALA A 60 5.82 -7.31 -8.58
N TYR A 61 6.53 -7.83 -9.59
CA TYR A 61 6.76 -7.08 -10.82
C TYR A 61 5.66 -7.20 -11.86
N ASP A 62 4.66 -8.02 -11.66
CA ASP A 62 3.52 -8.11 -12.56
C ASP A 62 2.22 -8.47 -11.83
N LYS A 63 1.08 -8.04 -12.41
CA LYS A 63 -0.24 -8.29 -11.84
C LYS A 63 -0.61 -9.78 -11.81
N LYS A 64 -0.11 -10.57 -12.74
CA LYS A 64 -0.36 -12.01 -12.78
C LYS A 64 0.34 -12.74 -11.65
N SER A 65 1.51 -12.25 -11.26
CA SER A 65 2.20 -12.73 -10.06
C SER A 65 1.44 -12.39 -8.79
N LEU A 66 0.72 -11.28 -8.78
CA LEU A 66 -0.17 -10.91 -7.68
C LEU A 66 -1.43 -11.79 -7.66
N ASP A 67 -2.12 -11.93 -8.80
CA ASP A 67 -3.39 -12.65 -8.93
C ASP A 67 -3.29 -14.18 -8.73
N GLY A 68 -2.14 -14.75 -8.73
CA GLY A 68 -1.95 -16.21 -8.60
C GLY A 68 -0.67 -16.60 -7.93
N GLY A 69 0.03 -15.68 -7.32
CA GLY A 69 1.40 -15.94 -7.03
C GLY A 69 1.94 -15.60 -5.67
N LEU A 70 1.87 -14.37 -5.22
CA LEU A 70 2.56 -14.01 -3.99
C LEU A 70 1.71 -14.20 -2.76
N LEU A 71 0.48 -13.71 -2.80
CA LEU A 71 -0.40 -13.76 -1.66
C LEU A 71 -1.56 -14.75 -1.81
N GLU A 72 -1.95 -15.13 -3.05
CA GLU A 72 -3.07 -16.07 -3.28
C GLU A 72 -2.70 -17.56 -3.19
N THR A 73 -1.47 -17.92 -3.13
CA THR A 73 -1.10 -19.32 -2.89
C THR A 73 -1.48 -19.80 -1.49
N GLY A 74 -2.63 -19.42 -1.05
CA GLY A 74 -3.39 -19.61 0.17
C GLY A 74 -3.29 -20.96 0.91
N HIS A 75 -2.16 -21.58 0.78
CA HIS A 75 -1.74 -22.73 1.55
C HIS A 75 -0.63 -22.38 2.53
N ASP A 76 -0.18 -21.11 2.52
CA ASP A 76 0.69 -20.64 3.58
C ASP A 76 -0.16 -20.39 4.83
N ALA A 77 0.15 -21.07 5.93
CA ALA A 77 -0.60 -20.94 7.17
C ALA A 77 -0.64 -19.51 7.72
N ASP A 78 0.30 -18.66 7.26
CA ASP A 78 0.35 -17.25 7.64
C ASP A 78 -0.68 -16.39 6.88
N PHE A 79 -1.08 -16.80 5.67
CA PHE A 79 -2.09 -16.07 4.89
C PHE A 79 -3.48 -16.12 5.51
N THR A 80 -3.85 -17.27 6.08
CA THR A 80 -5.14 -17.42 6.79
C THR A 80 -5.21 -16.62 8.09
N LYS A 81 -4.08 -16.09 8.55
CA LYS A 81 -3.96 -15.27 9.75
C LYS A 81 -3.86 -13.78 9.44
N SER A 82 -3.75 -13.42 8.18
CA SER A 82 -3.60 -12.03 7.78
C SER A 82 -4.93 -11.29 7.87
N ILE A 83 -4.95 -10.18 8.58
CA ILE A 83 -6.11 -9.29 8.68
C ILE A 83 -6.19 -8.29 7.52
N PHE A 84 -5.08 -8.08 6.82
CA PHE A 84 -4.99 -7.18 5.68
C PHE A 84 -3.85 -7.63 4.77
N ASN A 85 -4.14 -7.69 3.47
CA ASN A 85 -3.17 -7.99 2.43
C ASN A 85 -3.26 -6.92 1.36
N GLU A 86 -2.13 -6.38 0.97
CA GLU A 86 -2.03 -5.48 -0.17
C GLU A 86 -0.94 -5.96 -1.12
N ASP A 87 -1.29 -6.01 -2.39
CA ASP A 87 -0.40 -6.39 -3.46
C ASP A 87 0.03 -5.15 -4.25
N LEU A 88 1.32 -4.91 -4.29
CA LEU A 88 1.93 -3.74 -4.90
C LEU A 88 2.75 -4.16 -6.12
N VAL A 89 2.46 -3.51 -7.25
CA VAL A 89 3.25 -3.73 -8.47
C VAL A 89 4.50 -2.85 -8.41
N VAL A 90 5.66 -3.49 -8.46
CA VAL A 90 6.97 -2.81 -8.51
C VAL A 90 7.71 -3.16 -9.81
N GLU A 91 8.74 -2.43 -10.11
CA GLU A 91 9.54 -2.69 -11.30
C GLU A 91 10.39 -3.97 -11.14
N PRO A 92 10.62 -4.74 -12.23
CA PRO A 92 11.44 -5.96 -12.18
C PRO A 92 12.82 -5.72 -11.57
N GLU A 93 13.45 -4.59 -11.90
CA GLU A 93 14.74 -4.22 -11.36
C GLU A 93 14.74 -4.02 -9.86
N ALA A 94 13.61 -3.57 -9.29
CA ALA A 94 13.47 -3.44 -7.84
C ALA A 94 13.45 -4.81 -7.16
N VAL A 95 12.73 -5.77 -7.74
CA VAL A 95 12.69 -7.15 -7.23
C VAL A 95 14.06 -7.80 -7.34
N GLU A 96 14.72 -7.68 -8.50
CA GLU A 96 16.06 -8.22 -8.71
C GLU A 96 17.07 -7.61 -7.73
N PHE A 97 17.01 -6.29 -7.55
CA PHE A 97 17.87 -5.59 -6.61
C PHE A 97 17.73 -6.15 -5.19
N ILE A 98 16.50 -6.23 -4.67
CA ILE A 98 16.23 -6.77 -3.33
C ILE A 98 16.64 -8.24 -3.20
N ASN A 99 16.41 -9.05 -4.24
CA ASN A 99 16.77 -10.47 -4.22
C ASN A 99 18.28 -10.71 -4.23
N ASN A 100 19.08 -9.79 -4.76
CA ASN A 100 20.56 -9.88 -4.78
C ASN A 100 21.21 -9.37 -3.49
N ILE A 101 20.49 -8.71 -2.60
CA ILE A 101 21.05 -8.25 -1.31
C ILE A 101 21.30 -9.47 -0.38
N PRO A 102 22.41 -9.53 0.35
CA PRO A 102 22.62 -10.56 1.37
C PRO A 102 21.49 -10.64 2.39
N ALA A 103 21.17 -11.86 2.85
CA ALA A 103 20.01 -12.09 3.73
C ALA A 103 20.07 -11.31 5.05
N ASP A 104 21.28 -11.11 5.58
CA ASP A 104 21.53 -10.34 6.80
C ASP A 104 21.41 -8.83 6.62
N LYS A 105 21.34 -8.32 5.38
CA LYS A 105 21.25 -6.89 5.05
C LYS A 105 19.94 -6.50 4.35
N VAL A 106 19.13 -7.46 3.94
CA VAL A 106 17.94 -7.18 3.13
C VAL A 106 16.90 -6.34 3.88
N ARG A 107 16.75 -6.56 5.17
CA ARG A 107 15.82 -5.80 6.01
C ARG A 107 16.23 -4.33 6.10
N ASP A 108 17.52 -4.06 6.33
CA ASP A 108 18.03 -2.69 6.40
C ASP A 108 17.89 -1.97 5.05
N ALA A 109 18.14 -2.67 3.94
CA ALA A 109 17.96 -2.11 2.61
C ALA A 109 16.48 -1.79 2.32
N ILE A 110 15.55 -2.67 2.70
CA ILE A 110 14.12 -2.42 2.56
C ILE A 110 13.70 -1.24 3.44
N ASN A 111 14.16 -1.17 4.68
CA ASN A 111 13.89 -0.03 5.55
C ASN A 111 14.37 1.30 4.94
N ASN A 112 15.55 1.31 4.34
CA ASN A 112 16.11 2.53 3.77
C ASN A 112 15.42 2.96 2.46
N LEU A 113 15.02 2.01 1.61
CA LEU A 113 14.51 2.31 0.28
C LEU A 113 12.98 2.36 0.22
N PHE A 114 12.31 1.44 0.89
CA PHE A 114 10.85 1.36 0.85
C PHE A 114 10.19 1.94 2.09
N MET A 115 10.95 2.10 3.19
CA MET A 115 10.49 2.67 4.47
C MET A 115 9.13 2.12 4.93
N PRO A 116 8.93 0.79 4.96
CA PRO A 116 7.64 0.24 5.34
C PRO A 116 7.43 0.42 6.84
N ILE A 117 6.47 1.28 7.20
CA ILE A 117 6.09 1.57 8.57
C ILE A 117 4.65 1.15 8.78
N LEU A 118 4.40 0.35 9.80
CA LEU A 118 3.07 -0.01 10.24
C LEU A 118 2.90 0.42 11.69
N ARG A 119 1.82 1.16 11.95
CA ARG A 119 1.43 1.60 13.29
C ARG A 119 0.00 1.21 13.56
N ILE A 120 -0.24 0.85 14.82
CA ILE A 120 -1.58 0.62 15.32
C ILE A 120 -1.77 1.55 16.49
N ASP A 121 -2.82 2.35 16.42
CA ASP A 121 -3.24 3.18 17.53
C ASP A 121 -3.84 2.27 18.60
N ASN A 122 -2.99 1.77 19.47
CA ASN A 122 -3.42 1.22 20.74
C ASN A 122 -3.65 2.41 21.67
N SER A 123 -4.78 2.48 22.32
CA SER A 123 -5.20 3.52 23.26
C SER A 123 -4.25 3.77 24.46
N GLY A 124 -2.98 3.52 24.30
CA GLY A 124 -1.90 3.71 25.26
C GLY A 124 -0.64 4.25 24.60
N ASP A 125 0.02 5.16 25.26
CA ASP A 125 1.08 6.08 24.87
C ASP A 125 2.35 5.57 24.13
N ASN A 126 2.35 4.41 23.50
CA ASN A 126 3.49 3.86 22.77
C ASN A 126 3.11 3.47 21.34
N GLU A 127 3.21 4.42 20.42
CA GLU A 127 3.26 4.13 18.97
C GLU A 127 4.62 3.50 18.64
N GLU A 128 4.78 2.20 18.81
CA GLU A 128 5.95 1.48 18.31
C GLU A 128 5.68 1.02 16.88
N ASP A 129 6.64 1.28 15.98
CA ASP A 129 6.57 0.76 14.61
C ASP A 129 6.65 -0.78 14.64
N ALA A 130 5.69 -1.44 14.02
CA ALA A 130 5.65 -2.89 13.98
C ALA A 130 6.87 -3.46 13.22
N GLN A 131 7.47 -4.50 13.77
CA GLN A 131 8.57 -5.18 13.13
C GLN A 131 8.06 -6.10 12.02
N PHE A 132 8.81 -6.24 10.93
CA PHE A 132 8.45 -7.12 9.83
C PHE A 132 9.54 -8.16 9.52
N GLU A 133 9.10 -9.28 8.95
CA GLU A 133 9.94 -10.30 8.34
C GLU A 133 9.89 -10.16 6.82
N VAL A 134 10.99 -10.47 6.13
CA VAL A 134 11.08 -10.42 4.67
C VAL A 134 11.10 -11.84 4.12
N GLU A 135 10.11 -12.18 3.31
CA GLU A 135 10.10 -13.42 2.55
C GLU A 135 10.35 -13.11 1.07
N ARG A 136 11.43 -13.63 0.51
CA ARG A 136 11.78 -13.44 -0.90
C ARG A 136 11.16 -14.51 -1.78
N LYS A 137 10.66 -14.09 -2.94
CA LYS A 137 10.15 -14.95 -4.01
C LYS A 137 10.89 -14.61 -5.31
N SER A 138 10.85 -15.51 -6.29
CA SER A 138 11.49 -15.29 -7.60
C SER A 138 10.94 -14.07 -8.36
N ASN A 139 9.70 -13.72 -8.12
CA ASN A 139 8.93 -12.67 -8.80
C ASN A 139 8.59 -11.48 -7.90
N GLY A 140 9.10 -11.46 -6.64
CA GLY A 140 8.80 -10.41 -5.69
C GLY A 140 9.33 -10.69 -4.29
N PHE A 141 8.80 -9.97 -3.32
CA PHE A 141 9.05 -10.20 -1.89
C PHE A 141 7.82 -9.83 -1.07
N ILE A 142 7.69 -10.42 0.10
CA ILE A 142 6.57 -10.19 1.02
C ILE A 142 7.12 -9.65 2.32
N LEU A 143 6.53 -8.58 2.83
CA LEU A 143 6.77 -8.06 4.17
C LEU A 143 5.64 -8.55 5.09
N LYS A 144 6.00 -9.29 6.12
CA LYS A 144 5.07 -9.82 7.12
C LYS A 144 5.24 -9.06 8.43
N PHE A 145 4.26 -8.26 8.77
CA PHE A 145 4.22 -7.53 10.04
C PHE A 145 3.46 -8.35 11.07
N LYS A 146 4.09 -8.62 12.20
CA LYS A 146 3.43 -9.24 13.35
C LYS A 146 2.79 -8.15 14.20
N LEU A 147 1.53 -8.37 14.53
CA LEU A 147 0.73 -7.45 15.31
C LEU A 147 0.46 -8.08 16.68
N ASP A 148 0.52 -7.27 17.71
CA ASP A 148 0.11 -7.67 19.06
C ASP A 148 -1.26 -7.04 19.36
N PHE A 149 -2.32 -7.71 18.87
CA PHE A 149 -3.69 -7.31 19.20
C PHE A 149 -4.13 -7.98 20.49
N ASP A 150 -4.62 -7.21 21.45
CA ASP A 150 -5.34 -7.77 22.58
C ASP A 150 -6.72 -8.28 22.11
N ARG A 151 -6.84 -9.59 21.93
CA ARG A 151 -8.08 -10.25 21.50
C ARG A 151 -9.22 -10.13 22.52
N ASN A 152 -8.93 -9.77 23.75
CA ASN A 152 -9.95 -9.54 24.77
C ASN A 152 -10.59 -8.18 24.59
N ASP A 153 -10.06 -7.34 23.71
CA ASP A 153 -10.56 -6.00 23.40
C ASP A 153 -11.49 -6.00 22.18
N ALA A 154 -12.39 -6.99 22.13
CA ALA A 154 -13.34 -7.19 21.01
C ALA A 154 -14.28 -5.99 20.76
N ASP A 155 -14.37 -5.04 21.66
CA ASP A 155 -15.23 -3.86 21.54
C ASP A 155 -14.50 -2.64 20.98
N ASN A 156 -13.18 -2.62 20.93
CA ASN A 156 -12.41 -1.48 20.45
C ASN A 156 -12.14 -1.53 18.95
N GLU A 157 -12.21 -0.36 18.35
CA GLU A 157 -11.82 -0.09 16.99
C GLU A 157 -10.38 0.41 16.99
N HIS A 158 -9.50 -0.24 16.24
CA HIS A 158 -8.09 0.14 16.12
C HIS A 158 -7.86 0.88 14.80
N LEU A 159 -7.16 2.00 14.87
CA LEU A 159 -6.68 2.69 13.68
C LEU A 159 -5.35 2.06 13.24
N VAL A 160 -5.33 1.55 12.03
CA VAL A 160 -4.11 1.03 11.38
C VAL A 160 -3.60 2.06 10.39
N SER A 161 -2.32 2.40 10.49
CA SER A 161 -1.61 3.25 9.52
C SER A 161 -0.48 2.46 8.89
N ILE A 162 -0.48 2.39 7.55
CA ILE A 162 0.58 1.77 6.75
C ILE A 162 1.22 2.86 5.91
N TYR A 163 2.53 2.97 5.97
CA TYR A 163 3.32 3.89 5.16
C TYR A 163 4.41 3.13 4.43
N PHE A 164 4.62 3.45 3.16
CA PHE A 164 5.74 2.92 2.38
C PHE A 164 6.06 3.80 1.19
N LYS A 165 7.26 3.59 0.62
CA LYS A 165 7.73 4.24 -0.61
C LYS A 165 7.96 3.21 -1.70
N MET A 166 7.76 3.63 -2.95
CA MET A 166 7.93 2.72 -4.09
C MET A 166 8.42 3.45 -5.33
N PRO A 167 9.55 3.02 -5.95
CA PRO A 167 9.99 3.54 -7.23
C PRO A 167 9.10 3.02 -8.37
N ARG A 168 8.69 3.92 -9.28
CA ARG A 168 7.90 3.57 -10.47
C ARG A 168 8.49 4.23 -11.72
N VAL A 169 8.47 3.52 -12.85
CA VAL A 169 8.91 4.09 -14.12
C VAL A 169 7.95 5.16 -14.60
N TRP A 170 8.50 6.17 -15.28
CA TRP A 170 7.71 7.17 -15.97
C TRP A 170 6.79 6.56 -17.03
N ASN A 171 5.68 7.21 -17.31
CA ASN A 171 4.63 6.77 -18.23
C ASN A 171 3.93 5.48 -17.78
N SER A 172 3.81 5.28 -16.47
CA SER A 172 3.14 4.15 -15.86
C SER A 172 1.73 4.49 -15.38
N ILE A 173 0.99 3.45 -15.09
CA ILE A 173 -0.33 3.52 -14.47
C ILE A 173 -0.19 3.13 -13.00
N PHE A 174 -0.79 3.95 -12.14
CA PHE A 174 -0.96 3.66 -10.73
C PHE A 174 -2.46 3.55 -10.43
N GLU A 175 -2.86 2.45 -9.82
CA GLU A 175 -4.27 2.12 -9.55
C GLU A 175 -4.50 1.96 -8.05
N VAL A 176 -5.53 2.62 -7.56
CA VAL A 176 -6.07 2.40 -6.21
C VAL A 176 -7.40 1.68 -6.36
N THR A 177 -7.45 0.41 -6.00
CA THR A 177 -8.65 -0.43 -6.09
C THR A 177 -9.16 -0.76 -4.70
N LEU A 178 -10.43 -0.43 -4.44
CA LEU A 178 -11.13 -0.83 -3.23
C LEU A 178 -11.64 -2.27 -3.42
N VAL A 179 -10.98 -3.23 -2.81
CA VAL A 179 -11.31 -4.67 -2.97
C VAL A 179 -12.53 -5.07 -2.15
N ASP A 180 -12.79 -4.39 -1.04
CA ASP A 180 -13.90 -4.63 -0.15
C ASP A 180 -14.91 -3.46 -0.18
N PRO A 181 -16.18 -3.68 0.26
CA PRO A 181 -17.13 -2.61 0.46
C PRO A 181 -16.55 -1.57 1.41
N THR A 182 -16.36 -0.35 0.94
CA THR A 182 -15.70 0.71 1.70
C THR A 182 -16.66 1.87 1.93
N ARG A 183 -16.82 2.27 3.17
CA ARG A 183 -17.63 3.43 3.55
C ARG A 183 -16.77 4.69 3.56
N GLU A 184 -17.27 5.72 2.92
CA GLU A 184 -16.68 7.07 2.95
C GLU A 184 -15.17 7.10 2.61
N PRO A 185 -14.72 6.46 1.52
CA PRO A 185 -13.31 6.51 1.18
C PRO A 185 -12.87 7.94 0.82
N HIS A 186 -11.66 8.26 1.26
CA HIS A 186 -10.99 9.49 0.91
C HIS A 186 -9.64 9.13 0.26
N ILE A 187 -9.45 9.51 -1.00
CA ILE A 187 -8.23 9.26 -1.76
C ILE A 187 -7.65 10.60 -2.19
N LYS A 188 -6.43 10.88 -1.77
CA LYS A 188 -5.72 12.11 -2.07
C LYS A 188 -4.41 11.83 -2.77
N LEU A 189 -4.22 12.40 -3.95
CA LEU A 189 -2.96 12.34 -4.67
C LEU A 189 -2.38 13.74 -4.85
N LYS A 190 -1.16 13.94 -4.37
CA LYS A 190 -0.38 15.17 -4.54
C LYS A 190 0.80 14.91 -5.46
N TYR A 191 1.09 15.86 -6.35
CA TYR A 191 2.22 15.78 -7.27
C TYR A 191 2.89 17.11 -7.49
N LYS A 192 4.17 17.08 -7.81
CA LYS A 192 5.00 18.27 -7.99
C LYS A 192 5.05 18.73 -9.45
N ASN A 193 5.57 19.94 -9.66
CA ASN A 193 5.90 20.45 -10.98
C ASN A 193 6.88 19.51 -11.71
N GLY A 194 6.72 19.37 -13.02
CA GLY A 194 7.49 18.40 -13.82
C GLY A 194 6.80 17.06 -14.00
N MET A 195 5.60 16.91 -13.43
CA MET A 195 4.75 15.73 -13.59
C MET A 195 3.44 16.11 -14.29
N ASP A 196 3.04 15.29 -15.26
CA ASP A 196 1.72 15.33 -15.90
C ASP A 196 0.92 14.13 -15.41
N VAL A 197 -0.17 14.37 -14.68
CA VAL A 197 -1.01 13.34 -14.06
C VAL A 197 -2.42 13.45 -14.58
N THR A 198 -2.92 12.36 -15.14
CA THR A 198 -4.32 12.23 -15.58
C THR A 198 -5.02 11.17 -14.74
N MET A 199 -6.20 11.50 -14.21
CA MET A 199 -7.00 10.59 -13.38
C MET A 199 -8.23 10.09 -14.12
N TYR A 200 -8.55 8.82 -13.91
CA TYR A 200 -9.81 8.18 -14.31
C TYR A 200 -10.45 7.53 -13.08
N SER A 201 -11.72 7.83 -12.84
CA SER A 201 -12.48 7.26 -11.71
C SER A 201 -13.51 6.26 -12.23
N TYR A 202 -13.58 5.10 -11.57
CA TYR A 202 -14.60 4.07 -11.80
C TYR A 202 -15.27 3.65 -10.48
N LEU A 203 -15.51 4.64 -9.61
CA LEU A 203 -16.17 4.42 -8.33
C LEU A 203 -17.65 4.05 -8.54
N ASN A 204 -18.01 2.83 -8.21
CA ASN A 204 -19.39 2.36 -8.22
C ASN A 204 -20.02 2.59 -6.84
N LYS A 205 -21.14 3.31 -6.82
CA LYS A 205 -21.83 3.74 -5.61
C LYS A 205 -23.22 3.13 -5.48
N GLU A 206 -23.71 3.11 -4.26
CA GLU A 206 -25.08 2.70 -3.95
C GLU A 206 -26.13 3.67 -4.54
N SER A 207 -25.82 4.95 -4.58
CA SER A 207 -26.72 5.98 -5.14
C SER A 207 -26.11 6.63 -6.40
N SER A 208 -26.91 6.74 -7.45
CA SER A 208 -26.51 7.43 -8.70
C SER A 208 -26.47 8.95 -8.59
N ALA A 209 -26.91 9.52 -7.46
CA ALA A 209 -27.24 10.93 -7.37
C ALA A 209 -26.09 11.87 -7.07
N ASN A 210 -25.01 11.42 -6.42
CA ASN A 210 -23.88 12.29 -6.10
C ASN A 210 -22.56 11.58 -6.34
N ALA A 211 -21.91 11.90 -7.44
CA ALA A 211 -20.51 11.61 -7.60
C ALA A 211 -19.75 12.22 -6.43
N GLY A 212 -18.94 11.42 -5.72
CA GLY A 212 -18.04 11.94 -4.71
C GLY A 212 -17.33 13.17 -5.26
N ALA A 213 -17.16 14.18 -4.44
CA ALA A 213 -16.53 15.41 -4.88
C ALA A 213 -15.08 15.08 -5.28
N CYS A 214 -14.78 15.13 -6.57
CA CYS A 214 -13.40 15.13 -7.04
C CYS A 214 -12.98 16.59 -7.20
N ILE A 215 -12.07 17.03 -6.37
CA ILE A 215 -11.44 18.34 -6.49
C ILE A 215 -10.12 18.15 -7.21
N GLN A 216 -10.04 18.69 -8.42
CA GLN A 216 -8.80 18.78 -9.17
C GLN A 216 -8.25 20.20 -9.05
N ARG A 217 -7.01 20.32 -8.61
CA ARG A 217 -6.24 21.56 -8.58
C ARG A 217 -4.84 21.30 -9.13
N ALA A 218 -4.08 22.33 -9.44
CA ALA A 218 -2.68 22.16 -9.81
C ALA A 218 -1.91 21.41 -8.70
N GLY A 219 -1.36 20.25 -9.04
CA GLY A 219 -0.62 19.40 -8.10
C GLY A 219 -1.47 18.59 -7.12
N LEU A 220 -2.80 18.51 -7.29
CA LEU A 220 -3.69 17.78 -6.35
C LEU A 220 -4.91 17.17 -7.02
N TYR A 221 -5.16 15.91 -6.76
CA TYR A 221 -6.47 15.25 -6.83
C TYR A 221 -6.93 14.92 -5.42
N ASP A 222 -8.17 15.29 -5.09
CA ASP A 222 -8.78 15.06 -3.77
C ASP A 222 -10.17 14.48 -4.01
N ILE A 223 -10.35 13.20 -3.70
CA ILE A 223 -11.54 12.42 -4.00
C ILE A 223 -12.13 11.95 -2.67
N ALA A 224 -13.23 12.57 -2.27
CA ALA A 224 -13.93 12.23 -1.05
C ALA A 224 -15.37 11.77 -1.37
N VAL A 225 -15.72 10.60 -0.88
CA VAL A 225 -17.10 10.10 -0.89
C VAL A 225 -17.66 10.29 0.51
N LYS A 226 -18.84 10.91 0.62
CA LYS A 226 -19.48 11.21 1.90
C LYS A 226 -20.79 10.47 2.00
N ASP A 227 -21.05 9.92 3.19
CA ASP A 227 -22.32 9.28 3.58
C ASP A 227 -22.76 8.11 2.68
N GLU A 228 -21.81 7.51 1.92
CA GLU A 228 -22.11 6.42 0.98
C GLU A 228 -21.11 5.27 1.08
N TRP A 229 -21.58 4.09 0.70
CA TRP A 229 -20.75 2.90 0.47
C TRP A 229 -20.27 2.84 -0.98
N ILE A 230 -19.02 2.47 -1.16
CA ILE A 230 -18.45 2.13 -2.47
C ILE A 230 -18.39 0.61 -2.59
N TYR A 231 -18.85 0.10 -3.74
CA TYR A 231 -18.84 -1.33 -4.02
C TYR A 231 -17.43 -1.85 -4.27
N PRO A 232 -17.19 -3.15 -4.00
CA PRO A 232 -15.91 -3.80 -4.30
C PRO A 232 -15.53 -3.65 -5.77
N LYS A 233 -14.22 -3.69 -6.04
CA LYS A 233 -13.63 -3.53 -7.38
C LYS A 233 -13.91 -2.16 -8.01
N SER A 234 -14.13 -1.18 -7.19
CA SER A 234 -14.20 0.24 -7.58
C SER A 234 -12.87 0.92 -7.25
N GLY A 235 -12.57 2.02 -7.94
CA GLY A 235 -11.33 2.71 -7.64
C GLY A 235 -11.04 3.91 -8.53
N VAL A 236 -9.78 4.29 -8.53
CA VAL A 236 -9.23 5.36 -9.37
C VAL A 236 -7.93 4.92 -10.01
N ILE A 237 -7.70 5.39 -11.21
CA ILE A 237 -6.48 5.14 -11.99
C ILE A 237 -5.81 6.47 -12.27
N PHE A 238 -4.52 6.54 -12.01
CA PHE A 238 -3.68 7.68 -12.35
C PHE A 238 -2.67 7.27 -13.42
N HIS A 239 -2.65 8.02 -14.51
CA HIS A 239 -1.60 7.91 -15.53
C HIS A 239 -0.59 9.01 -15.28
N ILE A 240 0.66 8.65 -15.00
CA ILE A 240 1.71 9.54 -14.52
C ILE A 240 2.82 9.60 -15.56
N LYS A 241 3.09 10.80 -16.06
CA LYS A 241 4.10 11.08 -17.08
C LYS A 241 5.05 12.18 -16.61
N LYS A 242 6.21 12.22 -17.22
CA LYS A 242 7.10 13.38 -17.14
C LYS A 242 6.50 14.51 -18.00
N ALA A 243 6.36 15.71 -17.41
CA ALA A 243 5.85 16.90 -18.11
C ALA A 243 6.88 17.46 -19.10
#